data_d819abe9f0549afdc85a11aee55d547a
#
_entry.id   d819abe9f0549afdc85a11aee55d547a
#
_cell.length_a   1.000
_cell.length_b   1.000
_cell.length_c   1.000
_cell.angle_alpha   90.00
_cell.angle_beta   90.00
_cell.angle_gamma   90.00
#
_symmetry.space_group_name_H-M   'P 1'
#
loop_
_entity.id
_entity.type
_entity.pdbx_description
1 polymer ?
#
loop_
_entity_poly.entity_id
_entity_poly.type
_entity_poly.pdbx_seq_one_letter_code
_entity_poly.pdbx_strand_id
1 'polypeptide(L)'
;MSEFTNFSLEGKVALVTGASYGIGFAIASAYAECGATICFNDIKQELVDKGIAAYAEKGIKAHGYVCDVTNEEAVNAMVAQIEKEVGTIDILVNNAGIIKRIPMTEMTADQFRQVIDVDLNAPFIVSKAVIPAMIKKGHGKIINICSMMSELGRETVSAYAAAKGGLKMLTRNICSEYGGYNIQCN
;
A
#
# COMPACT_ATOMS: atom_id res chain seq x y z
N MET A 1 -1.43 -26.59 17.81
CA MET A 1 -2.12 -25.61 16.95
C MET A 1 -3.12 -26.40 16.12
N SER A 2 -4.39 -25.97 16.06
CA SER A 2 -5.40 -26.65 15.27
C SER A 2 -5.07 -26.55 13.79
N GLU A 3 -5.26 -27.59 13.01
CA GLU A 3 -5.03 -27.64 11.55
C GLU A 3 -5.82 -26.59 10.74
N PHE A 4 -6.73 -25.86 11.37
CA PHE A 4 -7.69 -24.98 10.70
C PHE A 4 -7.31 -23.49 10.68
N THR A 5 -6.23 -23.04 11.31
CA THR A 5 -5.90 -21.61 11.43
C THR A 5 -4.40 -21.35 11.39
N ASN A 6 -3.76 -21.71 10.28
CA ASN A 6 -2.37 -21.27 10.07
C ASN A 6 -2.37 -19.95 9.27
N PHE A 7 -2.39 -18.81 9.98
CA PHE A 7 -2.21 -17.48 9.41
C PHE A 7 -0.74 -17.00 9.45
N SER A 8 0.21 -17.92 9.56
CA SER A 8 1.63 -17.57 9.63
C SER A 8 2.09 -16.86 8.36
N LEU A 9 2.76 -15.73 8.57
CA LEU A 9 3.49 -14.97 7.56
C LEU A 9 5.00 -15.05 7.79
N GLU A 10 5.47 -16.05 8.51
CA GLU A 10 6.89 -16.28 8.78
C GLU A 10 7.69 -16.36 7.48
N GLY A 11 8.80 -15.61 7.41
CA GLY A 11 9.64 -15.53 6.22
C GLY A 11 9.06 -14.68 5.07
N LYS A 12 7.91 -13.99 5.27
CA LYS A 12 7.34 -13.07 4.30
C LYS A 12 7.76 -11.63 4.57
N VAL A 13 8.04 -10.90 3.50
CA VAL A 13 8.30 -9.46 3.53
C VAL A 13 7.04 -8.73 3.09
N ALA A 14 6.53 -7.85 3.94
CA ALA A 14 5.35 -7.04 3.66
C ALA A 14 5.70 -5.56 3.57
N LEU A 15 5.39 -4.92 2.45
CA LEU A 15 5.44 -3.46 2.28
C LEU A 15 4.04 -2.89 2.45
N VAL A 16 3.87 -1.97 3.40
CA VAL A 16 2.62 -1.24 3.63
C VAL A 16 2.85 0.25 3.44
N THR A 17 2.22 0.85 2.44
CA THR A 17 2.41 2.29 2.15
C THR A 17 1.62 3.17 3.11
N GLY A 18 2.23 4.31 3.54
CA GLY A 18 1.58 5.26 4.46
C GLY A 18 1.26 4.63 5.82
N ALA A 19 2.18 3.83 6.38
CA ALA A 19 1.90 3.01 7.56
C ALA A 19 2.63 3.48 8.83
N SER A 20 2.98 4.75 8.92
CA SER A 20 3.52 5.34 10.16
C SER A 20 2.47 5.44 11.26
N TYR A 21 1.18 5.44 10.91
CA TYR A 21 0.04 5.51 11.84
C TYR A 21 -1.26 5.00 11.19
N GLY A 22 -2.35 4.99 11.94
CA GLY A 22 -3.71 4.70 11.43
C GLY A 22 -3.90 3.27 10.92
N ILE A 23 -4.65 3.12 9.82
CA ILE A 23 -5.04 1.82 9.26
C ILE A 23 -3.81 1.05 8.78
N GLY A 24 -2.89 1.70 8.07
CA GLY A 24 -1.65 1.07 7.59
C GLY A 24 -0.81 0.51 8.73
N PHE A 25 -0.64 1.28 9.81
CA PHE A 25 0.06 0.84 11.01
C PHE A 25 -0.60 -0.37 11.67
N ALA A 26 -1.94 -0.38 11.76
CA ALA A 26 -2.68 -1.51 12.31
C ALA A 26 -2.51 -2.79 11.47
N ILE A 27 -2.60 -2.65 10.13
CA ILE A 27 -2.39 -3.77 9.19
C ILE A 27 -0.97 -4.33 9.34
N ALA A 28 0.04 -3.46 9.31
CA ALA A 28 1.43 -3.86 9.42
C ALA A 28 1.73 -4.51 10.79
N SER A 29 1.16 -3.98 11.88
CA SER A 29 1.28 -4.59 13.22
C SER A 29 0.70 -6.00 13.26
N ALA A 30 -0.50 -6.22 12.69
CA ALA A 30 -1.12 -7.54 12.63
C ALA A 30 -0.28 -8.52 11.78
N TYR A 31 0.32 -8.06 10.67
CA TYR A 31 1.22 -8.90 9.87
C TYR A 31 2.49 -9.26 10.62
N ALA A 32 3.06 -8.32 11.40
CA ALA A 32 4.20 -8.62 12.27
C ALA A 32 3.87 -9.67 13.34
N GLU A 33 2.69 -9.58 13.95
CA GLU A 33 2.20 -10.59 14.92
C GLU A 33 2.05 -11.98 14.27
N CYS A 34 1.79 -12.03 12.95
CA CYS A 34 1.77 -13.27 12.18
C CYS A 34 3.17 -13.72 11.70
N GLY A 35 4.24 -12.99 12.00
CA GLY A 35 5.62 -13.35 11.70
C GLY A 35 6.22 -12.69 10.45
N ALA A 36 5.51 -11.75 9.80
CA ALA A 36 6.05 -11.03 8.65
C ALA A 36 7.14 -10.02 9.05
N THR A 37 8.14 -9.86 8.20
CA THR A 37 9.06 -8.71 8.25
C THR A 37 8.38 -7.49 7.64
N ILE A 38 8.30 -6.41 8.41
CA ILE A 38 7.56 -5.21 8.01
C ILE A 38 8.50 -4.17 7.39
N CYS A 39 8.14 -3.75 6.18
CA CYS A 39 8.62 -2.54 5.53
C CYS A 39 7.46 -1.56 5.42
N PHE A 40 7.69 -0.29 5.70
CA PHE A 40 6.68 0.75 5.52
C PHE A 40 7.31 2.04 5.02
N ASN A 41 6.52 2.90 4.41
CA ASN A 41 6.96 4.24 4.05
C ASN A 41 6.03 5.32 4.55
N ASP A 42 6.56 6.53 4.59
CA ASP A 42 5.78 7.76 4.68
C ASP A 42 6.48 8.88 3.89
N ILE A 43 5.78 9.99 3.64
CA ILE A 43 6.29 11.08 2.81
C ILE A 43 7.36 11.94 3.51
N LYS A 44 7.46 11.89 4.85
CA LYS A 44 8.37 12.70 5.67
C LYS A 44 9.16 11.87 6.64
N GLN A 45 10.44 12.21 6.82
CA GLN A 45 11.33 11.56 7.80
C GLN A 45 10.73 11.55 9.21
N GLU A 46 10.16 12.67 9.66
CA GLU A 46 9.52 12.77 10.98
C GLU A 46 8.41 11.73 11.19
N LEU A 47 7.61 11.46 10.15
CA LEU A 47 6.54 10.46 10.21
C LEU A 47 7.12 9.05 10.25
N VAL A 48 8.17 8.79 9.47
CA VAL A 48 8.88 7.50 9.49
C VAL A 48 9.49 7.24 10.87
N ASP A 49 10.16 8.23 11.46
CA ASP A 49 10.77 8.10 12.79
C ASP A 49 9.72 7.83 13.89
N LYS A 50 8.58 8.54 13.84
CA LYS A 50 7.44 8.28 14.72
C LYS A 50 6.86 6.87 14.53
N GLY A 51 6.76 6.42 13.28
CA GLY A 51 6.30 5.07 12.96
C GLY A 51 7.25 4.02 13.53
N ILE A 52 8.55 4.15 13.32
CA ILE A 52 9.56 3.23 13.87
C ILE A 52 9.45 3.15 15.40
N ALA A 53 9.33 4.30 16.09
CA ALA A 53 9.17 4.32 17.54
C ALA A 53 7.88 3.60 17.97
N ALA A 54 6.76 3.86 17.30
CA ALA A 54 5.48 3.22 17.60
C ALA A 54 5.49 1.69 17.37
N TYR A 55 6.18 1.21 16.33
CA TYR A 55 6.39 -0.23 16.12
C TYR A 55 7.28 -0.82 17.22
N ALA A 56 8.35 -0.12 17.60
CA ALA A 56 9.26 -0.57 18.66
C ALA A 56 8.57 -0.70 20.02
N GLU A 57 7.63 0.21 20.36
CA GLU A 57 6.79 0.12 21.58
C GLU A 57 5.95 -1.17 21.62
N LYS A 58 5.62 -1.73 20.45
CA LYS A 58 4.93 -3.02 20.32
C LYS A 58 5.89 -4.22 20.22
N GLY A 59 7.19 -4.00 20.35
CA GLY A 59 8.19 -5.04 20.16
C GLY A 59 8.39 -5.47 18.68
N ILE A 60 7.90 -4.67 17.73
CA ILE A 60 8.00 -4.94 16.30
C ILE A 60 9.22 -4.23 15.73
N LYS A 61 10.13 -4.97 15.09
CA LYS A 61 11.21 -4.40 14.31
C LYS A 61 10.71 -4.14 12.88
N ALA A 62 10.41 -2.88 12.57
CA ALA A 62 9.98 -2.46 11.24
C ALA A 62 11.08 -1.66 10.51
N HIS A 63 11.10 -1.75 9.19
CA HIS A 63 11.98 -1.00 8.31
C HIS A 63 11.20 0.16 7.69
N GLY A 64 11.57 1.40 8.03
CA GLY A 64 10.89 2.61 7.56
C GLY A 64 11.66 3.30 6.44
N TYR A 65 10.95 3.78 5.43
CA TYR A 65 11.51 4.46 4.26
C TYR A 65 10.81 5.79 4.01
N VAL A 66 11.55 6.83 3.68
CA VAL A 66 10.96 8.09 3.22
C VAL A 66 10.74 8.00 1.71
N CYS A 67 9.49 8.09 1.28
CA CYS A 67 9.15 8.01 -0.13
C CYS A 67 7.80 8.70 -0.41
N ASP A 68 7.78 9.61 -1.38
CA ASP A 68 6.54 10.06 -2.01
C ASP A 68 6.12 8.99 -3.03
N VAL A 69 5.04 8.29 -2.73
CA VAL A 69 4.52 7.19 -3.57
C VAL A 69 3.98 7.66 -4.92
N THR A 70 3.81 8.96 -5.13
CA THR A 70 3.44 9.54 -6.42
C THR A 70 4.63 9.74 -7.36
N ASN A 71 5.85 9.65 -6.83
CA ASN A 71 7.09 9.77 -7.59
C ASN A 71 7.63 8.38 -7.98
N GLU A 72 7.55 8.04 -9.26
CA GLU A 72 7.94 6.72 -9.77
C GLU A 72 9.42 6.41 -9.53
N GLU A 73 10.32 7.38 -9.68
CA GLU A 73 11.75 7.17 -9.47
C GLU A 73 12.05 6.88 -7.98
N ALA A 74 11.43 7.64 -7.07
CA ALA A 74 11.55 7.42 -5.63
C ALA A 74 10.99 6.05 -5.22
N VAL A 75 9.87 5.64 -5.78
CA VAL A 75 9.29 4.30 -5.53
C VAL A 75 10.21 3.20 -6.01
N ASN A 76 10.75 3.31 -7.22
CA ASN A 76 11.69 2.31 -7.75
C ASN A 76 12.95 2.20 -6.88
N ALA A 77 13.49 3.35 -6.42
CA ALA A 77 14.64 3.37 -5.53
C ALA A 77 14.32 2.71 -4.17
N MET A 78 13.16 3.03 -3.58
CA MET A 78 12.70 2.42 -2.32
C MET A 78 12.53 0.91 -2.46
N VAL A 79 11.87 0.42 -3.51
CA VAL A 79 11.67 -1.02 -3.73
C VAL A 79 13.01 -1.73 -3.90
N ALA A 80 13.93 -1.18 -4.71
CA ALA A 80 15.27 -1.75 -4.88
C ALA A 80 16.06 -1.79 -3.55
N GLN A 81 15.93 -0.75 -2.72
CA GLN A 81 16.55 -0.71 -1.40
C GLN A 81 15.97 -1.80 -0.48
N ILE A 82 14.64 -1.95 -0.41
CA ILE A 82 13.99 -3.01 0.35
C ILE A 82 14.46 -4.39 -0.09
N GLU A 83 14.50 -4.65 -1.39
CA GLU A 83 14.93 -5.95 -1.93
C GLU A 83 16.38 -6.28 -1.59
N LYS A 84 17.25 -5.28 -1.56
CA LYS A 84 18.66 -5.42 -1.19
C LYS A 84 18.87 -5.63 0.31
N GLU A 85 18.14 -4.91 1.16
CA GLU A 85 18.37 -4.87 2.61
C GLU A 85 17.57 -5.92 3.38
N VAL A 86 16.36 -6.24 2.91
CA VAL A 86 15.39 -7.08 3.60
C VAL A 86 15.05 -8.33 2.82
N GLY A 87 14.76 -8.18 1.53
CA GLY A 87 14.40 -9.29 0.64
C GLY A 87 13.24 -8.94 -0.28
N THR A 88 12.92 -9.87 -1.18
CA THR A 88 11.83 -9.70 -2.15
C THR A 88 10.48 -9.51 -1.44
N ILE A 89 9.75 -8.48 -1.82
CA ILE A 89 8.43 -8.16 -1.27
C ILE A 89 7.43 -9.25 -1.67
N ASP A 90 6.88 -9.94 -0.68
CA ASP A 90 5.84 -10.98 -0.87
C ASP A 90 4.43 -10.38 -0.85
N ILE A 91 4.24 -9.34 -0.04
CA ILE A 91 2.94 -8.71 0.21
C ILE A 91 3.11 -7.21 0.06
N LEU A 92 2.30 -6.62 -0.82
CA LEU A 92 2.13 -5.17 -0.94
C LEU A 92 0.75 -4.77 -0.43
N VAL A 93 0.68 -3.78 0.46
CA VAL A 93 -0.57 -3.12 0.82
C VAL A 93 -0.49 -1.65 0.39
N ASN A 94 -1.22 -1.29 -0.64
CA ASN A 94 -1.42 0.10 -1.06
C ASN A 94 -2.45 0.75 -0.14
N ASN A 95 -1.95 1.36 0.94
CA ASN A 95 -2.77 2.01 1.97
C ASN A 95 -2.64 3.54 1.96
N ALA A 96 -1.52 4.09 1.50
CA ALA A 96 -1.37 5.55 1.38
C ALA A 96 -2.55 6.16 0.64
N GLY A 97 -3.12 7.21 1.20
CA GLY A 97 -4.29 7.86 0.61
C GLY A 97 -4.65 9.15 1.32
N ILE A 98 -5.35 10.02 0.62
CA ILE A 98 -5.84 11.31 1.13
C ILE A 98 -7.31 11.50 0.74
N ILE A 99 -8.02 12.26 1.54
CA ILE A 99 -9.38 12.70 1.22
C ILE A 99 -9.49 14.22 1.34
N LYS A 100 -10.06 14.85 0.32
CA LYS A 100 -10.46 16.26 0.35
C LYS A 100 -11.97 16.35 0.27
N ARG A 101 -12.57 16.94 1.29
CA ARG A 101 -14.03 17.14 1.39
C ARG A 101 -14.35 18.56 0.93
N ILE A 102 -14.60 18.70 -0.38
CA ILE A 102 -14.86 19.99 -1.04
C ILE A 102 -16.04 19.78 -2.00
N PRO A 103 -17.06 20.68 -1.99
CA PRO A 103 -18.11 20.64 -3.00
C PRO A 103 -17.53 20.67 -4.42
N MET A 104 -18.10 19.89 -5.35
CA MET A 104 -17.56 19.76 -6.71
C MET A 104 -17.38 21.10 -7.43
N THR A 105 -18.29 22.01 -7.20
CA THR A 105 -18.26 23.37 -7.81
C THR A 105 -17.17 24.27 -7.25
N GLU A 106 -16.60 23.93 -6.08
CA GLU A 106 -15.56 24.69 -5.39
C GLU A 106 -14.18 24.02 -5.47
N MET A 107 -14.15 22.72 -5.81
CA MET A 107 -12.91 21.95 -5.92
C MET A 107 -12.12 22.40 -7.16
N THR A 108 -10.85 22.80 -6.96
CA THR A 108 -9.98 23.13 -8.08
C THR A 108 -9.52 21.84 -8.80
N ALA A 109 -9.17 21.97 -10.08
CA ALA A 109 -8.62 20.86 -10.85
C ALA A 109 -7.33 20.28 -10.21
N ASP A 110 -6.50 21.10 -9.59
CA ASP A 110 -5.27 20.64 -8.93
C ASP A 110 -5.58 19.86 -7.63
N GLN A 111 -6.59 20.28 -6.88
CA GLN A 111 -7.04 19.52 -5.72
C GLN A 111 -7.62 18.17 -6.10
N PHE A 112 -8.34 18.10 -7.24
CA PHE A 112 -8.83 16.84 -7.80
C PHE A 112 -7.66 15.94 -8.22
N ARG A 113 -6.72 16.46 -9.03
CA ARG A 113 -5.52 15.73 -9.49
C ARG A 113 -4.71 15.17 -8.33
N GLN A 114 -4.49 15.96 -7.28
CA GLN A 114 -3.73 15.51 -6.12
C GLN A 114 -4.34 14.27 -5.46
N VAL A 115 -5.68 14.18 -5.35
CA VAL A 115 -6.35 13.00 -4.82
C VAL A 115 -6.20 11.81 -5.78
N ILE A 116 -6.36 12.03 -7.08
CA ILE A 116 -6.14 10.98 -8.09
C ILE A 116 -4.71 10.47 -8.05
N ASP A 117 -3.72 11.36 -7.92
CA ASP A 117 -2.32 10.97 -7.89
C ASP A 117 -1.99 10.08 -6.69
N VAL A 118 -2.47 10.43 -5.51
CA VAL A 118 -2.17 9.66 -4.29
C VAL A 118 -3.02 8.38 -4.19
N ASP A 119 -4.32 8.46 -4.52
CA ASP A 119 -5.26 7.36 -4.22
C ASP A 119 -5.47 6.38 -5.39
N LEU A 120 -4.96 6.70 -6.60
CA LEU A 120 -5.05 5.84 -7.79
C LEU A 120 -3.71 5.65 -8.49
N ASN A 121 -3.03 6.75 -8.86
CA ASN A 121 -1.77 6.64 -9.61
C ASN A 121 -0.66 6.03 -8.76
N ALA A 122 -0.54 6.40 -7.49
CA ALA A 122 0.47 5.83 -6.60
C ALA A 122 0.31 4.32 -6.39
N PRO A 123 -0.88 3.75 -6.11
CA PRO A 123 -1.09 2.30 -6.13
C PRO A 123 -0.65 1.60 -7.42
N PHE A 124 -0.88 2.22 -8.59
CA PHE A 124 -0.36 1.71 -9.86
C PHE A 124 1.17 1.72 -9.89
N ILE A 125 1.81 2.84 -9.52
CA ILE A 125 3.27 2.99 -9.53
C ILE A 125 3.93 1.97 -8.61
N VAL A 126 3.45 1.84 -7.36
CA VAL A 126 4.05 0.90 -6.39
C VAL A 126 3.80 -0.55 -6.82
N SER A 127 2.62 -0.89 -7.32
CA SER A 127 2.33 -2.24 -7.84
C SER A 127 3.23 -2.58 -9.02
N LYS A 128 3.39 -1.65 -9.98
CA LYS A 128 4.30 -1.80 -11.13
C LYS A 128 5.73 -2.08 -10.70
N ALA A 129 6.20 -1.44 -9.63
CA ALA A 129 7.57 -1.61 -9.13
C ALA A 129 7.82 -3.00 -8.50
N VAL A 130 6.83 -3.58 -7.79
CA VAL A 130 7.02 -4.87 -7.09
C VAL A 130 6.68 -6.10 -7.95
N ILE A 131 5.78 -5.98 -8.92
CA ILE A 131 5.31 -7.09 -9.76
C ILE A 131 6.44 -7.87 -10.44
N PRO A 132 7.48 -7.24 -11.04
CA PRO A 132 8.55 -7.99 -11.71
C PRO A 132 9.27 -9.00 -10.80
N ALA A 133 9.53 -8.61 -9.56
CA ALA A 133 10.16 -9.51 -8.59
C ALA A 133 9.20 -10.61 -8.11
N MET A 134 7.91 -10.31 -7.95
CA MET A 134 6.88 -11.29 -7.64
C MET A 134 6.73 -12.34 -8.77
N ILE A 135 6.76 -11.91 -10.05
CA ILE A 135 6.78 -12.82 -11.21
C ILE A 135 7.98 -13.75 -11.15
N LYS A 136 9.18 -13.20 -10.93
CA LYS A 136 10.41 -13.98 -10.82
C LYS A 136 10.37 -14.98 -9.66
N LYS A 137 9.71 -14.62 -8.57
CA LYS A 137 9.53 -15.46 -7.37
C LYS A 137 8.43 -16.52 -7.56
N GLY A 138 7.51 -16.31 -8.51
CA GLY A 138 6.37 -17.20 -8.79
C GLY A 138 5.21 -17.06 -7.82
N HIS A 139 5.15 -15.99 -7.03
CA HIS A 139 4.01 -15.65 -6.17
C HIS A 139 4.07 -14.20 -5.69
N GLY A 140 2.92 -13.65 -5.33
CA GLY A 140 2.79 -12.33 -4.71
C GLY A 140 1.36 -12.06 -4.26
N LYS A 141 1.22 -11.14 -3.31
CA LYS A 141 -0.08 -10.64 -2.83
C LYS A 141 -0.09 -9.13 -2.89
N ILE A 142 -1.08 -8.56 -3.56
CA ILE A 142 -1.31 -7.12 -3.62
C ILE A 142 -2.68 -6.84 -3.02
N ILE A 143 -2.73 -5.92 -2.07
CA ILE A 143 -3.96 -5.49 -1.41
C ILE A 143 -4.10 -3.99 -1.57
N ASN A 144 -5.19 -3.56 -2.19
CA ASN A 144 -5.49 -2.15 -2.41
C ASN A 144 -6.59 -1.71 -1.44
N ILE A 145 -6.30 -0.72 -0.60
CA ILE A 145 -7.30 -0.18 0.34
C ILE A 145 -8.28 0.69 -0.44
N CYS A 146 -9.35 0.06 -0.90
CA CYS A 146 -10.48 0.70 -1.54
C CYS A 146 -11.38 1.41 -0.51
N SER A 147 -12.63 1.66 -0.87
CA SER A 147 -13.61 2.35 -0.02
C SER A 147 -15.02 1.92 -0.41
N MET A 148 -15.99 2.14 0.47
CA MET A 148 -17.40 2.14 0.10
C MET A 148 -17.69 3.14 -1.03
N MET A 149 -16.88 4.21 -1.15
CA MET A 149 -16.94 5.17 -2.24
C MET A 149 -16.48 4.61 -3.59
N SER A 150 -15.97 3.40 -3.64
CA SER A 150 -15.73 2.68 -4.90
C SER A 150 -17.03 2.21 -5.58
N GLU A 151 -18.14 2.17 -4.84
CA GLU A 151 -19.48 1.76 -5.28
C GLU A 151 -20.54 2.86 -5.10
N LEU A 152 -20.39 3.67 -4.05
CA LEU A 152 -21.39 4.64 -3.65
C LEU A 152 -20.93 6.07 -3.91
N GLY A 153 -21.89 6.96 -4.16
CA GLY A 153 -21.66 8.41 -4.19
C GLY A 153 -21.92 9.05 -2.84
N ARG A 154 -21.17 10.10 -2.52
CA ARG A 154 -21.39 10.97 -1.36
C ARG A 154 -21.03 12.41 -1.70
N GLU A 155 -21.67 13.34 -1.04
CA GLU A 155 -21.35 14.76 -1.14
C GLU A 155 -19.89 15.06 -0.79
N THR A 156 -19.31 16.04 -1.45
CA THR A 156 -17.97 16.62 -1.19
C THR A 156 -16.76 15.69 -1.39
N VAL A 157 -16.93 14.47 -1.88
CA VAL A 157 -15.83 13.50 -2.05
C VAL A 157 -15.64 13.04 -3.49
N SER A 158 -16.00 13.87 -4.49
CA SER A 158 -15.97 13.50 -5.91
C SER A 158 -14.62 12.93 -6.37
N ALA A 159 -13.50 13.59 -6.04
CA ALA A 159 -12.17 13.13 -6.40
C ALA A 159 -11.82 11.79 -5.73
N TYR A 160 -12.14 11.66 -4.44
CA TYR A 160 -11.90 10.43 -3.68
C TYR A 160 -12.71 9.25 -4.22
N ALA A 161 -14.01 9.47 -4.50
CA ALA A 161 -14.86 8.43 -5.06
C ALA A 161 -14.37 7.99 -6.46
N ALA A 162 -13.98 8.96 -7.31
CA ALA A 162 -13.39 8.66 -8.62
C ALA A 162 -12.11 7.84 -8.51
N ALA A 163 -11.18 8.24 -7.60
CA ALA A 163 -9.95 7.53 -7.36
C ALA A 163 -10.20 6.10 -6.84
N LYS A 164 -11.06 5.93 -5.84
CA LYS A 164 -11.34 4.62 -5.23
C LYS A 164 -12.16 3.71 -6.18
N GLY A 165 -13.03 4.26 -7.02
CA GLY A 165 -13.67 3.54 -8.13
C GLY A 165 -12.64 3.05 -9.16
N GLY A 166 -11.71 3.92 -9.57
CA GLY A 166 -10.60 3.56 -10.43
C GLY A 166 -9.69 2.49 -9.81
N LEU A 167 -9.36 2.62 -8.50
CA LEU A 167 -8.54 1.66 -7.78
C LEU A 167 -9.18 0.26 -7.73
N LYS A 168 -10.50 0.19 -7.54
CA LYS A 168 -11.24 -1.07 -7.63
C LYS A 168 -11.06 -1.73 -9.00
N MET A 169 -11.14 -0.97 -10.10
CA MET A 169 -10.94 -1.52 -11.44
C MET A 169 -9.49 -1.87 -11.70
N LEU A 170 -8.54 -1.08 -11.24
CA LEU A 170 -7.10 -1.40 -11.29
C LEU A 170 -6.82 -2.74 -10.58
N THR A 171 -7.42 -2.96 -9.40
CA THR A 171 -7.29 -4.22 -8.64
C THR A 171 -7.71 -5.42 -9.48
N ARG A 172 -8.87 -5.34 -10.13
CA ARG A 172 -9.38 -6.39 -11.02
C ARG A 172 -8.46 -6.63 -12.22
N ASN A 173 -7.93 -5.55 -12.80
CA ASN A 173 -7.05 -5.64 -13.95
C ASN A 173 -5.72 -6.30 -13.59
N ILE A 174 -5.09 -5.92 -12.46
CA ILE A 174 -3.87 -6.57 -11.96
C ILE A 174 -4.12 -8.07 -11.72
N CYS A 175 -5.27 -8.44 -11.13
CA CYS A 175 -5.64 -9.84 -10.93
C CYS A 175 -5.77 -10.61 -12.25
N SER A 176 -6.42 -10.02 -13.26
CA SER A 176 -6.56 -10.63 -14.57
C SER A 176 -5.23 -10.79 -15.31
N GLU A 177 -4.37 -9.77 -15.24
CA GLU A 177 -3.11 -9.74 -15.98
C GLU A 177 -2.03 -10.62 -15.37
N TYR A 178 -1.96 -10.66 -14.04
CA TYR A 178 -0.87 -11.34 -13.33
C TYR A 178 -1.29 -12.59 -12.54
N GLY A 179 -2.56 -12.96 -12.58
CA GLY A 179 -3.07 -14.18 -11.92
C GLY A 179 -2.37 -15.46 -12.38
N GLY A 180 -1.99 -15.53 -13.66
CA GLY A 180 -1.23 -16.66 -14.24
C GLY A 180 0.17 -16.85 -13.64
N TYR A 181 0.72 -15.82 -12.99
CA TYR A 181 2.00 -15.86 -12.27
C TYR A 181 1.83 -16.14 -10.77
N ASN A 182 0.65 -16.60 -10.34
CA ASN A 182 0.32 -16.79 -8.92
C ASN A 182 0.40 -15.48 -8.09
N ILE A 183 0.04 -14.36 -8.71
CA ILE A 183 -0.08 -13.05 -8.04
C ILE A 183 -1.56 -12.77 -7.86
N GLN A 184 -2.02 -12.63 -6.62
CA GLN A 184 -3.39 -12.26 -6.30
C GLN A 184 -3.45 -10.78 -5.93
N CYS A 185 -4.45 -10.09 -6.46
CA CYS A 185 -4.74 -8.69 -6.15
C CYS A 185 -6.18 -8.53 -5.65
N ASN A 186 -6.36 -7.93 -4.46
CA ASN A 186 -7.65 -7.74 -3.80
C ASN A 186 -7.80 -6.31 -3.29
#